data_ef2755e9857bad1120676f434f072794
#
_entry.id   ef2755e9857bad1120676f434f072794
#
_cell.length_a   1.000
_cell.length_b   1.000
_cell.length_c   1.000
_cell.angle_alpha   90.00
_cell.angle_beta   90.00
_cell.angle_gamma   90.00
#
_symmetry.space_group_name_H-M   'P 1'
#
loop_
_entity.id
_entity.type
_entity.pdbx_description
1 polymer ?
#
loop_
_entity_poly.entity_id
_entity_poly.type
_entity_poly.pdbx_seq_one_letter_code
_entity_poly.pdbx_strand_id
1 'polypeptide(L)'
;MTKGLFFAVSAGYLSLLLEPSAVQAAPPDNLKVVLLGTGGGPAVNLEQFGASTLIEAGSERFLFDCGRGATLRLTQVGVPIGSISRLFLTHLHSDHVVQIPDLLLTGWAGSGRRIPLEVWGPEGTREMMDHIQQAFAFDIHMRRDVDQSAPGDGIKVVSHDIKEGIVFDEQGVKVTAFLVDHGRVAPAFGYRVDYRGHSVALSGDTRFSENLIRFAQGVDVLVHEVVDAETVRARSTDPKGSERRISHHTTPEEAGEVFTRVKPRLAVYSHAPNGESVITQTRKTYAGPLQGSEDMLTIEIGEKVDVRHFAR
;
A
#
# COMPACT_ATOMS: atom_id res chain seq x y z
N MET A 1 -25.52 66.08 -59.04
CA MET A 1 -26.14 65.48 -57.84
C MET A 1 -25.28 64.32 -57.41
N THR A 2 -24.31 64.55 -56.47
CA THR A 2 -23.31 63.58 -56.01
C THR A 2 -23.68 63.22 -54.56
N LYS A 3 -24.04 61.96 -54.32
CA LYS A 3 -24.34 61.44 -53.01
C LYS A 3 -23.03 60.88 -52.40
N GLY A 4 -22.56 61.51 -51.32
CA GLY A 4 -21.45 61.05 -50.53
C GLY A 4 -21.86 59.89 -49.60
N LEU A 5 -21.04 58.85 -49.59
CA LEU A 5 -21.20 57.67 -48.74
C LEU A 5 -20.24 57.82 -47.55
N PHE A 6 -20.81 57.96 -46.31
CA PHE A 6 -20.04 57.96 -45.09
C PHE A 6 -19.85 56.50 -44.61
N PHE A 7 -18.60 56.05 -44.49
CA PHE A 7 -18.25 54.81 -43.78
C PHE A 7 -17.95 55.13 -42.33
N ALA A 8 -18.75 54.57 -41.43
CA ALA A 8 -18.48 54.58 -39.99
C ALA A 8 -17.58 53.37 -39.65
N VAL A 9 -16.37 53.64 -39.16
CA VAL A 9 -15.49 52.63 -38.64
C VAL A 9 -15.79 52.47 -37.13
N SER A 10 -16.38 51.35 -36.76
CA SER A 10 -16.57 51.01 -35.34
C SER A 10 -15.29 50.28 -34.81
N ALA A 11 -14.59 50.93 -33.92
CA ALA A 11 -13.48 50.31 -33.17
C ALA A 11 -14.04 49.38 -32.07
N GLY A 12 -14.00 48.07 -32.31
CA GLY A 12 -14.33 47.09 -31.29
C GLY A 12 -13.18 46.96 -30.30
N TYR A 13 -13.40 47.38 -29.03
CA TYR A 13 -12.50 47.05 -27.92
C TYR A 13 -12.71 45.59 -27.55
N LEU A 14 -11.73 44.75 -27.84
CA LEU A 14 -11.65 43.37 -27.37
C LEU A 14 -11.08 43.39 -25.92
N SER A 15 -11.97 43.39 -24.92
CA SER A 15 -11.59 43.23 -23.52
C SER A 15 -11.13 41.77 -23.30
N LEU A 16 -9.83 41.51 -23.23
CA LEU A 16 -9.32 40.24 -22.70
C LEU A 16 -9.66 40.17 -21.21
N LEU A 17 -10.68 39.40 -20.88
CA LEU A 17 -10.94 38.95 -19.51
C LEU A 17 -9.86 37.91 -19.17
N LEU A 18 -8.85 38.31 -18.39
CA LEU A 18 -7.93 37.39 -17.71
C LEU A 18 -8.76 36.64 -16.67
N GLU A 19 -9.10 35.41 -16.96
CA GLU A 19 -9.65 34.50 -15.96
C GLU A 19 -8.62 34.35 -14.82
N PRO A 20 -9.01 34.48 -13.54
CA PRO A 20 -8.09 34.23 -12.45
C PRO A 20 -7.70 32.77 -12.49
N SER A 21 -6.40 32.50 -12.67
CA SER A 21 -5.84 31.16 -12.53
C SER A 21 -6.27 30.61 -11.16
N ALA A 22 -7.05 29.53 -11.19
CA ALA A 22 -7.43 28.84 -9.96
C ALA A 22 -6.13 28.45 -9.23
N VAL A 23 -5.89 29.07 -8.09
CA VAL A 23 -4.81 28.69 -7.19
C VAL A 23 -5.15 27.26 -6.74
N GLN A 24 -4.45 26.29 -7.31
CA GLN A 24 -4.58 24.90 -6.92
C GLN A 24 -4.16 24.83 -5.43
N ALA A 25 -5.10 24.42 -4.58
CA ALA A 25 -4.81 24.25 -3.16
C ALA A 25 -3.58 23.34 -3.03
N ALA A 26 -2.66 23.74 -2.16
CA ALA A 26 -1.50 22.89 -1.87
C ALA A 26 -2.00 21.50 -1.46
N PRO A 27 -1.33 20.41 -1.91
CA PRO A 27 -1.71 19.08 -1.51
C PRO A 27 -1.69 18.98 0.03
N PRO A 28 -2.62 18.24 0.63
CA PRO A 28 -2.71 18.12 2.09
C PRO A 28 -1.37 17.63 2.65
N ASP A 29 -0.95 18.20 3.76
CA ASP A 29 0.31 17.83 4.44
C ASP A 29 0.21 16.47 5.15
N ASN A 30 -1.00 15.90 5.24
CA ASN A 30 -1.27 14.66 5.95
C ASN A 30 -0.80 13.43 5.17
N LEU A 31 -0.29 12.48 5.92
CA LEU A 31 -0.04 11.12 5.47
C LEU A 31 -1.23 10.25 5.90
N LYS A 32 -1.78 9.46 4.98
CA LYS A 32 -2.94 8.61 5.27
C LYS A 32 -2.61 7.16 4.97
N VAL A 33 -2.94 6.27 5.90
CA VAL A 33 -2.79 4.83 5.77
C VAL A 33 -4.17 4.18 5.76
N VAL A 34 -4.42 3.29 4.81
CA VAL A 34 -5.63 2.45 4.77
C VAL A 34 -5.20 1.00 4.75
N LEU A 35 -5.56 0.25 5.78
CA LEU A 35 -5.34 -1.19 5.83
C LEU A 35 -6.42 -1.88 4.99
N LEU A 36 -6.15 -2.10 3.70
CA LEU A 36 -7.13 -2.68 2.77
C LEU A 36 -7.47 -4.12 3.13
N GLY A 37 -6.47 -4.90 3.51
CA GLY A 37 -6.61 -6.27 4.00
C GLY A 37 -5.56 -6.56 5.06
N THR A 38 -5.98 -7.22 6.11
CA THR A 38 -5.17 -7.46 7.32
C THR A 38 -5.03 -8.95 7.66
N GLY A 39 -5.62 -9.83 6.85
CA GLY A 39 -5.52 -11.27 7.03
C GLY A 39 -4.16 -11.81 6.60
N GLY A 40 -3.65 -12.79 7.32
CA GLY A 40 -2.38 -13.46 7.06
C GLY A 40 -2.52 -14.90 6.57
N GLY A 41 -1.55 -15.31 5.75
CA GLY A 41 -1.44 -16.66 5.20
C GLY A 41 -2.33 -16.91 3.97
N PRO A 42 -2.08 -18.02 3.24
CA PRO A 42 -2.72 -18.31 1.95
C PRO A 42 -4.17 -18.79 2.07
N ALA A 43 -4.65 -19.10 3.27
CA ALA A 43 -6.02 -19.60 3.48
C ALA A 43 -7.05 -18.49 3.16
N VAL A 44 -8.16 -18.89 2.54
CA VAL A 44 -9.24 -17.94 2.25
C VAL A 44 -9.98 -17.62 3.56
N ASN A 45 -10.07 -16.33 3.85
CA ASN A 45 -10.88 -15.79 4.93
C ASN A 45 -11.89 -14.80 4.32
N LEU A 46 -13.16 -14.93 4.64
CA LEU A 46 -14.21 -14.03 4.12
C LEU A 46 -14.36 -12.76 4.93
N GLU A 47 -13.84 -12.73 6.14
CA GLU A 47 -13.93 -11.59 7.06
C GLU A 47 -12.70 -10.69 6.99
N GLN A 48 -11.53 -11.26 6.73
CA GLN A 48 -10.26 -10.54 6.55
C GLN A 48 -9.63 -10.89 5.21
N PHE A 49 -9.37 -9.89 4.39
CA PHE A 49 -8.73 -10.09 3.10
C PHE A 49 -7.21 -10.12 3.25
N GLY A 50 -6.51 -10.57 2.21
CA GLY A 50 -5.05 -10.74 2.22
C GLY A 50 -4.30 -9.42 2.40
N ALA A 51 -3.10 -9.51 2.98
CA ALA A 51 -2.29 -8.36 3.33
C ALA A 51 -2.16 -7.37 2.18
N SER A 52 -2.62 -6.14 2.40
CA SER A 52 -2.45 -5.00 1.49
C SER A 52 -2.71 -3.69 2.22
N THR A 53 -1.82 -2.73 2.03
CA THR A 53 -1.88 -1.43 2.70
C THR A 53 -1.73 -0.32 1.66
N LEU A 54 -2.68 0.61 1.62
CA LEU A 54 -2.59 1.82 0.82
C LEU A 54 -2.03 2.95 1.67
N ILE A 55 -1.03 3.66 1.16
CA ILE A 55 -0.54 4.91 1.73
C ILE A 55 -0.81 6.03 0.72
N GLU A 56 -1.51 7.07 1.18
CA GLU A 56 -1.72 8.31 0.42
C GLU A 56 -0.87 9.43 1.06
N ALA A 57 0.00 10.04 0.26
CA ALA A 57 0.87 11.14 0.64
C ALA A 57 0.62 12.32 -0.31
N GLY A 58 -0.18 13.28 0.12
CA GLY A 58 -0.69 14.31 -0.77
C GLY A 58 -1.56 13.74 -1.89
N SER A 59 -1.14 13.92 -3.14
CA SER A 59 -1.82 13.33 -4.32
C SER A 59 -1.32 11.95 -4.70
N GLU A 60 -0.21 11.50 -4.11
CA GLU A 60 0.46 10.26 -4.48
C GLU A 60 -0.12 9.07 -3.72
N ARG A 61 -0.17 7.91 -4.40
CA ARG A 61 -0.70 6.66 -3.88
C ARG A 61 0.32 5.55 -4.02
N PHE A 62 0.56 4.87 -2.92
CA PHE A 62 1.52 3.78 -2.79
C PHE A 62 0.80 2.56 -2.23
N LEU A 63 0.77 1.46 -2.98
CA LEU A 63 0.23 0.20 -2.50
C LEU A 63 1.38 -0.67 -1.99
N PHE A 64 1.26 -1.17 -0.78
CA PHE A 64 2.20 -2.11 -0.16
C PHE A 64 1.52 -3.46 -0.05
N ASP A 65 2.09 -4.44 -0.74
CA ASP A 65 1.52 -5.75 -1.02
C ASP A 65 0.17 -5.71 -1.75
N CYS A 66 -0.16 -6.80 -2.40
CA CYS A 66 -1.37 -6.93 -3.19
C CYS A 66 -1.97 -8.34 -2.96
N GLY A 67 -2.37 -8.57 -1.71
CA GLY A 67 -3.00 -9.80 -1.29
C GLY A 67 -4.42 -9.96 -1.82
N ARG A 68 -5.03 -11.12 -1.55
CA ARG A 68 -6.36 -11.46 -2.04
C ARG A 68 -7.40 -10.41 -1.66
N GLY A 69 -8.09 -9.87 -2.67
CA GLY A 69 -9.15 -8.90 -2.52
C GLY A 69 -8.72 -7.44 -2.43
N ALA A 70 -7.43 -7.13 -2.60
CA ALA A 70 -6.92 -5.76 -2.59
C ALA A 70 -7.69 -4.82 -3.53
N THR A 71 -7.98 -5.25 -4.76
CA THR A 71 -8.75 -4.47 -5.76
C THR A 71 -10.21 -4.24 -5.34
N LEU A 72 -10.83 -5.22 -4.69
CA LEU A 72 -12.18 -5.09 -4.14
C LEU A 72 -12.20 -4.05 -3.00
N ARG A 73 -11.22 -4.10 -2.11
CA ARG A 73 -11.11 -3.15 -0.99
C ARG A 73 -10.78 -1.73 -1.47
N LEU A 74 -9.91 -1.57 -2.47
CA LEU A 74 -9.69 -0.26 -3.11
C LEU A 74 -11.03 0.33 -3.61
N THR A 75 -11.83 -0.48 -4.30
CA THR A 75 -13.15 -0.06 -4.80
C THR A 75 -14.10 0.31 -3.66
N GLN A 76 -14.14 -0.48 -2.58
CA GLN A 76 -14.99 -0.23 -1.41
C GLN A 76 -14.63 1.08 -0.69
N VAL A 77 -13.34 1.41 -0.58
CA VAL A 77 -12.90 2.69 0.03
C VAL A 77 -12.92 3.86 -0.97
N GLY A 78 -13.49 3.67 -2.17
CA GLY A 78 -13.66 4.72 -3.17
C GLY A 78 -12.39 5.12 -3.91
N VAL A 79 -11.34 4.30 -3.90
CA VAL A 79 -10.09 4.54 -4.62
C VAL A 79 -10.12 3.83 -5.98
N PRO A 80 -10.07 4.57 -7.10
CA PRO A 80 -10.04 3.96 -8.43
C PRO A 80 -8.80 3.07 -8.59
N ILE A 81 -8.98 1.82 -9.02
CA ILE A 81 -7.87 0.86 -9.19
C ILE A 81 -6.83 1.42 -10.18
N GLY A 82 -7.27 2.11 -11.24
CA GLY A 82 -6.39 2.75 -12.23
C GLY A 82 -5.53 3.90 -11.68
N SER A 83 -5.83 4.42 -10.50
CA SER A 83 -5.00 5.44 -9.84
C SER A 83 -3.78 4.86 -9.11
N ILE A 84 -3.72 3.54 -8.96
CA ILE A 84 -2.57 2.87 -8.37
C ILE A 84 -1.54 2.60 -9.46
N SER A 85 -0.44 3.34 -9.43
CA SER A 85 0.69 3.19 -10.35
C SER A 85 1.99 2.75 -9.66
N ARG A 86 1.99 2.65 -8.33
CA ARG A 86 3.18 2.27 -7.54
C ARG A 86 2.82 1.17 -6.56
N LEU A 87 3.52 0.03 -6.68
CA LEU A 87 3.36 -1.16 -5.87
C LEU A 87 4.70 -1.54 -5.23
N PHE A 88 4.70 -1.74 -3.93
CA PHE A 88 5.87 -2.18 -3.16
C PHE A 88 5.57 -3.54 -2.55
N LEU A 89 6.44 -4.52 -2.77
CA LEU A 89 6.27 -5.88 -2.28
C LEU A 89 7.24 -6.15 -1.13
N THR A 90 6.70 -6.61 -0.01
CA THR A 90 7.53 -6.99 1.14
C THR A 90 8.29 -8.29 0.87
N HIS A 91 7.62 -9.26 0.29
CA HIS A 91 8.17 -10.55 -0.13
C HIS A 91 7.21 -11.22 -1.14
N LEU A 92 7.57 -12.42 -1.66
CA LEU A 92 6.82 -13.03 -2.76
C LEU A 92 5.91 -14.21 -2.34
N HIS A 93 5.48 -14.30 -1.11
CA HIS A 93 4.43 -15.24 -0.74
C HIS A 93 3.11 -14.90 -1.42
N SER A 94 2.34 -15.94 -1.74
CA SER A 94 1.12 -15.81 -2.54
C SER A 94 0.05 -14.92 -1.89
N ASP A 95 -0.05 -14.88 -0.58
CA ASP A 95 -1.00 -14.04 0.16
C ASP A 95 -0.65 -12.54 0.11
N HIS A 96 0.55 -12.18 -0.33
CA HIS A 96 1.01 -10.81 -0.57
C HIS A 96 0.98 -10.39 -2.05
N VAL A 97 0.88 -11.34 -3.00
CA VAL A 97 1.04 -11.03 -4.44
C VAL A 97 -0.09 -11.53 -5.34
N VAL A 98 -1.00 -12.38 -4.83
CA VAL A 98 -1.96 -13.12 -5.67
C VAL A 98 -2.95 -12.22 -6.43
N GLN A 99 -3.19 -10.99 -5.98
CA GLN A 99 -4.11 -10.05 -6.64
C GLN A 99 -3.42 -9.13 -7.67
N ILE A 100 -2.09 -9.22 -7.84
CA ILE A 100 -1.34 -8.38 -8.79
C ILE A 100 -1.88 -8.49 -10.23
N PRO A 101 -2.22 -9.67 -10.77
CA PRO A 101 -2.80 -9.75 -12.12
C PRO A 101 -4.06 -8.91 -12.27
N ASP A 102 -4.96 -8.94 -11.30
CA ASP A 102 -6.18 -8.14 -11.33
C ASP A 102 -5.88 -6.64 -11.18
N LEU A 103 -4.97 -6.25 -10.29
CA LEU A 103 -4.51 -4.86 -10.18
C LEU A 103 -3.95 -4.33 -11.51
N LEU A 104 -3.16 -5.17 -12.21
CA LEU A 104 -2.56 -4.81 -13.49
C LEU A 104 -3.63 -4.64 -14.57
N LEU A 105 -4.45 -5.66 -14.78
CA LEU A 105 -5.41 -5.73 -15.89
C LEU A 105 -6.63 -4.85 -15.68
N THR A 106 -7.25 -4.91 -14.49
CA THR A 106 -8.43 -4.10 -14.17
C THR A 106 -8.05 -2.63 -14.02
N GLY A 107 -6.88 -2.33 -13.43
CA GLY A 107 -6.36 -0.97 -13.36
C GLY A 107 -6.15 -0.34 -14.74
N TRP A 108 -5.68 -1.12 -15.70
CA TRP A 108 -5.50 -0.69 -17.08
C TRP A 108 -6.80 -0.64 -17.87
N ALA A 109 -7.44 -1.79 -18.10
CA ALA A 109 -8.57 -1.90 -19.02
C ALA A 109 -9.90 -1.48 -18.40
N GLY A 110 -10.10 -1.72 -17.08
CA GLY A 110 -11.34 -1.41 -16.37
C GLY A 110 -11.38 0.00 -15.76
N SER A 111 -10.23 0.52 -15.31
CA SER A 111 -10.14 1.82 -14.62
C SER A 111 -9.27 2.84 -15.34
N GLY A 112 -8.80 2.53 -16.55
CA GLY A 112 -8.19 3.48 -17.48
C GLY A 112 -6.83 4.03 -17.06
N ARG A 113 -5.98 3.25 -16.33
CA ARG A 113 -4.60 3.64 -16.06
C ARG A 113 -3.87 3.91 -17.37
N ARG A 114 -3.20 5.07 -17.47
CA ARG A 114 -2.53 5.52 -18.69
C ARG A 114 -1.00 5.51 -18.59
N ILE A 115 -0.46 5.34 -17.39
CA ILE A 115 0.98 5.27 -17.11
C ILE A 115 1.35 3.84 -16.69
N PRO A 116 2.61 3.44 -16.82
CA PRO A 116 3.07 2.12 -16.37
C PRO A 116 2.75 1.86 -14.90
N LEU A 117 2.59 0.58 -14.56
CA LEU A 117 2.63 0.13 -13.17
C LEU A 117 4.11 -0.07 -12.79
N GLU A 118 4.58 0.71 -11.84
CA GLU A 118 5.91 0.53 -11.27
C GLU A 118 5.84 -0.39 -10.05
N VAL A 119 6.75 -1.38 -10.00
CA VAL A 119 6.76 -2.41 -8.96
C VAL A 119 8.14 -2.54 -8.36
N TRP A 120 8.26 -2.33 -7.06
CA TRP A 120 9.48 -2.53 -6.27
C TRP A 120 9.30 -3.75 -5.37
N GLY A 121 10.27 -4.65 -5.34
CA GLY A 121 10.19 -5.81 -4.46
C GLY A 121 11.51 -6.58 -4.41
N PRO A 122 11.56 -7.69 -3.68
CA PRO A 122 12.74 -8.54 -3.58
C PRO A 122 13.17 -9.12 -4.93
N GLU A 123 14.36 -9.70 -4.96
CA GLU A 123 14.83 -10.47 -6.11
C GLU A 123 13.77 -11.49 -6.55
N GLY A 124 13.50 -11.55 -7.86
CA GLY A 124 12.43 -12.35 -8.47
C GLY A 124 11.17 -11.55 -8.81
N THR A 125 11.02 -10.31 -8.31
CA THR A 125 9.88 -9.45 -8.64
C THR A 125 9.78 -9.20 -10.15
N ARG A 126 10.88 -8.90 -10.80
CA ARG A 126 10.91 -8.67 -12.25
C ARG A 126 10.45 -9.90 -13.02
N GLU A 127 11.03 -11.06 -12.71
CA GLU A 127 10.67 -12.34 -13.36
C GLU A 127 9.17 -12.67 -13.16
N MET A 128 8.66 -12.50 -11.94
CA MET A 128 7.24 -12.70 -11.64
C MET A 128 6.35 -11.80 -12.48
N MET A 129 6.67 -10.50 -12.58
CA MET A 129 5.88 -9.53 -13.37
C MET A 129 5.92 -9.83 -14.87
N ASP A 130 7.06 -10.26 -15.40
CA ASP A 130 7.20 -10.66 -16.80
C ASP A 130 6.32 -11.89 -17.10
N HIS A 131 6.31 -12.89 -16.22
CA HIS A 131 5.46 -14.09 -16.36
C HIS A 131 3.98 -13.76 -16.23
N ILE A 132 3.58 -12.82 -15.35
CA ILE A 132 2.18 -12.35 -15.26
C ILE A 132 1.75 -11.74 -16.59
N GLN A 133 2.54 -10.86 -17.20
CA GLN A 133 2.20 -10.27 -18.50
C GLN A 133 2.10 -11.35 -19.60
N GLN A 134 3.00 -12.33 -19.61
CA GLN A 134 2.96 -13.46 -20.55
C GLN A 134 1.70 -14.32 -20.35
N ALA A 135 1.33 -14.62 -19.11
CA ALA A 135 0.13 -15.40 -18.81
C ALA A 135 -1.15 -14.76 -19.36
N PHE A 136 -1.20 -13.43 -19.44
CA PHE A 136 -2.35 -12.68 -19.96
C PHE A 136 -2.11 -12.08 -21.35
N ALA A 137 -1.10 -12.55 -22.08
CA ALA A 137 -0.72 -12.02 -23.38
C ALA A 137 -1.89 -11.99 -24.39
N PHE A 138 -2.78 -12.97 -24.36
CA PHE A 138 -3.97 -13.01 -25.22
C PHE A 138 -4.91 -11.82 -24.98
N ASP A 139 -5.31 -11.59 -23.71
CA ASP A 139 -6.23 -10.50 -23.36
C ASP A 139 -5.58 -9.13 -23.63
N ILE A 140 -4.29 -9.01 -23.30
CA ILE A 140 -3.50 -7.80 -23.56
C ILE A 140 -3.48 -7.48 -25.06
N HIS A 141 -3.18 -8.48 -25.90
CA HIS A 141 -3.15 -8.31 -27.36
C HIS A 141 -4.52 -7.88 -27.90
N MET A 142 -5.59 -8.58 -27.48
CA MET A 142 -6.93 -8.26 -27.94
C MET A 142 -7.32 -6.81 -27.61
N ARG A 143 -7.18 -6.40 -26.35
CA ARG A 143 -7.59 -5.05 -25.91
C ARG A 143 -6.71 -3.93 -26.42
N ARG A 144 -5.39 -4.16 -26.51
CA ARG A 144 -4.42 -3.14 -26.93
C ARG A 144 -4.34 -3.01 -28.45
N ASP A 145 -4.21 -4.14 -29.14
CA ASP A 145 -3.78 -4.17 -30.54
C ASP A 145 -4.95 -4.41 -31.52
N VAL A 146 -5.96 -5.19 -31.13
CA VAL A 146 -7.11 -5.52 -31.98
C VAL A 146 -8.27 -4.56 -31.75
N ASP A 147 -8.81 -4.54 -30.53
CA ASP A 147 -9.98 -3.71 -30.20
C ASP A 147 -9.60 -2.25 -29.95
N GLN A 148 -8.34 -1.98 -29.62
CA GLN A 148 -7.82 -0.66 -29.23
C GLN A 148 -8.68 0.02 -28.14
N SER A 149 -9.23 -0.80 -27.24
CA SER A 149 -10.20 -0.40 -26.24
C SER A 149 -9.56 0.12 -24.93
N ALA A 150 -8.23 -0.04 -24.76
CA ALA A 150 -7.51 0.35 -23.56
C ALA A 150 -6.20 1.11 -23.88
N PRO A 151 -5.75 2.04 -23.01
CA PRO A 151 -4.56 2.86 -23.25
C PRO A 151 -3.29 2.01 -23.33
N GLY A 152 -2.45 2.17 -24.38
CA GLY A 152 -1.27 1.34 -24.64
C GLY A 152 -0.23 1.33 -23.50
N ASP A 153 0.00 2.47 -22.84
CA ASP A 153 1.01 2.59 -21.80
C ASP A 153 0.56 2.06 -20.44
N GLY A 154 -0.73 2.03 -20.17
CA GLY A 154 -1.26 1.57 -18.88
C GLY A 154 -1.05 0.09 -18.58
N ILE A 155 -0.74 -0.75 -19.58
CA ILE A 155 -0.42 -2.16 -19.38
C ILE A 155 1.08 -2.39 -19.16
N LYS A 156 1.92 -1.41 -19.44
CA LYS A 156 3.35 -1.54 -19.23
C LYS A 156 3.67 -1.70 -17.73
N VAL A 157 4.69 -2.49 -17.47
CA VAL A 157 5.22 -2.69 -16.10
C VAL A 157 6.68 -2.30 -16.10
N VAL A 158 7.09 -1.56 -15.07
CA VAL A 158 8.48 -1.26 -14.76
C VAL A 158 8.80 -1.87 -13.41
N SER A 159 9.61 -2.92 -13.40
CA SER A 159 9.89 -3.70 -12.19
C SER A 159 11.31 -3.46 -11.70
N HIS A 160 11.47 -3.37 -10.38
CA HIS A 160 12.73 -3.13 -9.69
C HIS A 160 12.96 -4.22 -8.64
N ASP A 161 13.99 -5.05 -8.84
CA ASP A 161 14.50 -5.90 -7.76
C ASP A 161 15.35 -5.02 -6.86
N ILE A 162 14.93 -4.86 -5.60
CA ILE A 162 15.49 -3.87 -4.68
C ILE A 162 16.49 -4.47 -3.69
N LYS A 163 17.20 -3.58 -3.01
CA LYS A 163 18.04 -3.86 -1.83
C LYS A 163 17.66 -2.90 -0.71
N GLU A 164 18.15 -3.14 0.50
CA GLU A 164 18.01 -2.21 1.62
C GLU A 164 18.52 -0.81 1.25
N GLY A 165 17.72 0.21 1.55
CA GLY A 165 18.02 1.60 1.28
C GLY A 165 16.81 2.38 0.76
N ILE A 166 17.05 3.60 0.30
CA ILE A 166 16.03 4.43 -0.34
C ILE A 166 15.68 3.82 -1.70
N VAL A 167 14.41 3.49 -1.92
CA VAL A 167 13.91 2.87 -3.16
C VAL A 167 13.02 3.82 -3.96
N PHE A 168 12.53 4.89 -3.34
CA PHE A 168 11.78 5.96 -3.98
C PHE A 168 12.01 7.27 -3.22
N ASP A 169 12.25 8.37 -3.93
CA ASP A 169 12.44 9.71 -3.34
C ASP A 169 12.01 10.78 -4.35
N GLU A 170 10.70 10.99 -4.47
CA GLU A 170 10.10 11.95 -5.38
C GLU A 170 8.87 12.61 -4.76
N GLN A 171 8.45 13.77 -5.27
CA GLN A 171 7.22 14.48 -4.87
C GLN A 171 7.16 14.79 -3.36
N GLY A 172 8.33 14.83 -2.68
CA GLY A 172 8.43 15.01 -1.24
C GLY A 172 8.09 13.76 -0.43
N VAL A 173 7.93 12.62 -1.09
CA VAL A 173 7.75 11.31 -0.47
C VAL A 173 9.03 10.51 -0.58
N LYS A 174 9.50 9.98 0.52
CA LYS A 174 10.64 9.06 0.56
C LYS A 174 10.20 7.70 1.07
N VAL A 175 10.48 6.65 0.29
CA VAL A 175 10.27 5.26 0.70
C VAL A 175 11.63 4.58 0.89
N THR A 176 11.84 4.06 2.09
CA THR A 176 13.05 3.30 2.45
C THR A 176 12.67 1.85 2.71
N ALA A 177 13.25 0.92 1.98
CA ALA A 177 13.15 -0.51 2.24
C ALA A 177 14.23 -0.92 3.25
N PHE A 178 13.89 -1.79 4.18
CA PHE A 178 14.85 -2.37 5.13
C PHE A 178 14.64 -3.88 5.27
N LEU A 179 15.74 -4.60 5.41
CA LEU A 179 15.69 -6.06 5.55
C LEU A 179 15.04 -6.48 6.88
N VAL A 180 14.17 -7.48 6.80
CA VAL A 180 13.58 -8.17 7.94
C VAL A 180 13.85 -9.67 7.86
N ASP A 181 13.63 -10.38 8.97
CA ASP A 181 13.88 -11.81 9.05
C ASP A 181 12.59 -12.62 8.96
N HIS A 182 12.26 -13.12 7.79
CA HIS A 182 11.12 -14.02 7.58
C HIS A 182 11.57 -15.48 7.40
N GLY A 183 12.55 -15.91 8.15
CA GLY A 183 13.08 -17.27 8.15
C GLY A 183 13.76 -17.66 6.84
N ARG A 184 13.18 -18.61 6.10
CA ARG A 184 13.73 -19.06 4.81
C ARG A 184 13.29 -18.20 3.63
N VAL A 185 12.36 -17.30 3.84
CA VAL A 185 11.87 -16.36 2.83
C VAL A 185 12.79 -15.15 2.85
N ALA A 186 13.78 -15.17 1.98
CA ALA A 186 14.81 -14.13 1.92
C ALA A 186 15.15 -13.81 0.46
N PRO A 187 15.30 -12.50 0.11
CA PRO A 187 15.13 -11.37 1.01
C PRO A 187 13.64 -11.08 1.31
N ALA A 188 13.37 -10.55 2.52
CA ALA A 188 12.09 -9.96 2.91
C ALA A 188 12.33 -8.54 3.43
N PHE A 189 11.38 -7.65 3.16
CA PHE A 189 11.51 -6.23 3.46
C PHE A 189 10.36 -5.70 4.31
N GLY A 190 10.70 -4.81 5.26
CA GLY A 190 9.80 -3.79 5.76
C GLY A 190 10.02 -2.48 5.00
N TYR A 191 9.09 -1.55 5.15
CA TYR A 191 9.16 -0.25 4.49
C TYR A 191 8.92 0.89 5.48
N ARG A 192 9.65 2.01 5.29
CA ARG A 192 9.37 3.28 5.95
C ARG A 192 9.00 4.29 4.89
N VAL A 193 7.90 5.01 5.10
CA VAL A 193 7.46 6.12 4.25
C VAL A 193 7.53 7.40 5.07
N ASP A 194 8.28 8.37 4.57
CA ASP A 194 8.38 9.71 5.14
C ASP A 194 7.75 10.73 4.17
N TYR A 195 6.91 11.62 4.69
CA TYR A 195 6.27 12.69 3.94
C TYR A 195 6.02 13.91 4.83
N ARG A 196 6.63 15.06 4.50
CA ARG A 196 6.39 16.36 5.16
C ARG A 196 6.45 16.32 6.70
N GLY A 197 7.41 15.60 7.25
CA GLY A 197 7.61 15.48 8.69
C GLY A 197 6.78 14.40 9.39
N HIS A 198 5.91 13.71 8.65
CA HIS A 198 5.17 12.54 9.11
C HIS A 198 5.79 11.26 8.59
N SER A 199 5.57 10.16 9.30
CA SER A 199 6.15 8.88 8.90
C SER A 199 5.34 7.68 9.35
N VAL A 200 5.37 6.63 8.53
CA VAL A 200 4.82 5.32 8.85
C VAL A 200 5.84 4.23 8.49
N ALA A 201 5.93 3.20 9.33
CA ALA A 201 6.67 2.00 8.99
C ALA A 201 5.71 0.79 8.90
N LEU A 202 6.01 -0.10 7.95
CA LEU A 202 5.34 -1.38 7.74
C LEU A 202 6.36 -2.48 7.98
N SER A 203 6.06 -3.46 8.82
CA SER A 203 6.99 -4.55 9.12
C SER A 203 7.22 -5.50 7.94
N GLY A 204 6.19 -5.71 7.07
CA GLY A 204 6.11 -6.94 6.31
C GLY A 204 6.02 -8.15 7.25
N ASP A 205 6.18 -9.35 6.74
CA ASP A 205 6.24 -10.55 7.55
C ASP A 205 7.65 -10.72 8.14
N THR A 206 7.75 -10.90 9.44
CA THR A 206 9.04 -10.95 10.14
C THR A 206 8.95 -11.63 11.51
N ARG A 207 10.03 -12.25 11.93
CA ARG A 207 10.30 -12.50 13.34
C ARG A 207 10.67 -11.19 14.03
N PHE A 208 10.90 -11.25 15.36
CA PHE A 208 11.50 -10.12 16.06
C PHE A 208 12.74 -9.60 15.33
N SER A 209 12.75 -8.31 14.99
CA SER A 209 13.76 -7.71 14.13
C SER A 209 14.38 -6.45 14.72
N GLU A 210 15.66 -6.52 15.05
CA GLU A 210 16.44 -5.34 15.46
C GLU A 210 16.57 -4.30 14.35
N ASN A 211 16.63 -4.77 13.10
CA ASN A 211 16.71 -3.88 11.95
C ASN A 211 15.43 -3.05 11.77
N LEU A 212 14.25 -3.70 11.93
CA LEU A 212 12.97 -3.00 11.96
C LEU A 212 12.96 -1.93 13.06
N ILE A 213 13.35 -2.28 14.27
CA ILE A 213 13.40 -1.32 15.39
C ILE A 213 14.27 -0.12 15.03
N ARG A 214 15.43 -0.34 14.39
CA ARG A 214 16.34 0.72 13.95
C ARG A 214 15.69 1.65 12.93
N PHE A 215 15.06 1.11 11.89
CA PHE A 215 14.45 1.90 10.84
C PHE A 215 13.13 2.56 11.24
N ALA A 216 12.38 1.94 12.15
CA ALA A 216 11.11 2.47 12.63
C ALA A 216 11.27 3.51 13.78
N GLN A 217 12.49 3.86 14.21
CA GLN A 217 12.66 4.89 15.25
C GLN A 217 11.98 6.20 14.86
N GLY A 218 11.16 6.72 15.79
CA GLY A 218 10.51 8.02 15.66
C GLY A 218 9.40 8.09 14.61
N VAL A 219 8.87 6.95 14.12
CA VAL A 219 7.70 6.97 13.22
C VAL A 219 6.43 7.33 13.99
N ASP A 220 5.51 8.00 13.32
CA ASP A 220 4.19 8.30 13.89
C ASP A 220 3.37 7.01 14.04
N VAL A 221 3.37 6.17 13.02
CA VAL A 221 2.61 4.91 13.01
C VAL A 221 3.53 3.74 12.67
N LEU A 222 3.43 2.66 13.43
CA LEU A 222 4.04 1.38 13.11
C LEU A 222 2.94 0.34 12.85
N VAL A 223 2.83 -0.10 11.60
CA VAL A 223 1.99 -1.23 11.20
C VAL A 223 2.83 -2.49 11.26
N HIS A 224 2.45 -3.43 12.11
CA HIS A 224 3.25 -4.62 12.38
C HIS A 224 2.42 -5.90 12.23
N GLU A 225 3.03 -6.95 11.71
CA GLU A 225 2.45 -8.28 11.71
C GLU A 225 2.45 -8.91 13.10
N VAL A 226 1.62 -9.92 13.30
CA VAL A 226 1.68 -10.73 14.52
C VAL A 226 1.02 -12.10 14.32
N VAL A 227 1.61 -13.14 14.91
CA VAL A 227 1.03 -14.49 14.95
C VAL A 227 0.49 -14.81 16.36
N ASP A 228 -0.79 -15.15 16.45
CA ASP A 228 -1.34 -15.75 17.68
C ASP A 228 -0.91 -17.21 17.78
N ALA A 229 0.26 -17.42 18.39
CA ALA A 229 0.87 -18.74 18.53
C ALA A 229 -0.01 -19.73 19.30
N GLU A 230 -0.75 -19.26 20.30
CA GLU A 230 -1.65 -20.11 21.09
C GLU A 230 -2.82 -20.61 20.22
N THR A 231 -3.45 -19.71 19.47
CA THR A 231 -4.53 -20.06 18.54
C THR A 231 -4.04 -20.97 17.43
N VAL A 232 -2.86 -20.72 16.86
CA VAL A 232 -2.25 -21.57 15.81
C VAL A 232 -2.04 -22.99 16.33
N ARG A 233 -1.46 -23.16 17.53
CA ARG A 233 -1.27 -24.48 18.16
C ARG A 233 -2.58 -25.18 18.46
N ALA A 234 -3.57 -24.47 19.02
CA ALA A 234 -4.84 -25.04 19.43
C ALA A 234 -5.69 -25.54 18.24
N ARG A 235 -5.58 -24.91 17.08
CA ARG A 235 -6.35 -25.27 15.87
C ARG A 235 -5.64 -26.24 14.93
N SER A 236 -4.41 -26.58 15.21
CA SER A 236 -3.58 -27.34 14.27
C SER A 236 -3.72 -28.86 14.46
N THR A 237 -3.81 -29.56 13.34
CA THR A 237 -3.64 -31.02 13.25
C THR A 237 -2.21 -31.43 12.87
N ASP A 238 -1.33 -30.46 12.54
CA ASP A 238 0.09 -30.64 12.27
C ASP A 238 0.95 -29.80 13.22
N PRO A 239 1.37 -30.33 14.37
CA PRO A 239 2.19 -29.60 15.34
C PRO A 239 3.51 -29.09 14.76
N LYS A 240 4.17 -29.89 13.90
CA LYS A 240 5.45 -29.47 13.29
C LYS A 240 5.27 -28.32 12.30
N GLY A 241 4.21 -28.37 11.51
CA GLY A 241 3.84 -27.29 10.60
C GLY A 241 3.49 -26.00 11.34
N SER A 242 2.80 -26.13 12.47
CA SER A 242 2.45 -24.98 13.33
C SER A 242 3.68 -24.30 13.91
N GLU A 243 4.60 -25.06 14.51
CA GLU A 243 5.84 -24.48 15.06
C GLU A 243 6.70 -23.83 13.97
N ARG A 244 6.77 -24.45 12.79
CA ARG A 244 7.45 -23.87 11.64
C ARG A 244 6.80 -22.54 11.23
N ARG A 245 5.46 -22.48 11.15
CA ARG A 245 4.73 -21.24 10.85
C ARG A 245 5.01 -20.17 11.92
N ILE A 246 4.84 -20.51 13.21
CA ILE A 246 5.08 -19.57 14.31
C ILE A 246 6.52 -19.04 14.28
N SER A 247 7.49 -19.90 13.97
CA SER A 247 8.91 -19.51 13.95
C SER A 247 9.30 -18.50 12.88
N HIS A 248 8.41 -18.18 11.94
CA HIS A 248 8.64 -17.20 10.87
C HIS A 248 8.03 -15.82 11.16
N HIS A 249 7.28 -15.70 12.25
CA HIS A 249 6.49 -14.52 12.59
C HIS A 249 6.80 -14.04 14.00
N THR A 250 6.32 -12.85 14.31
CA THR A 250 6.48 -12.19 15.62
C THR A 250 5.32 -12.58 16.54
N THR A 251 5.62 -12.97 17.77
CA THR A 251 4.60 -13.18 18.81
C THR A 251 4.06 -11.86 19.36
N PRO A 252 2.89 -11.84 20.03
CA PRO A 252 2.34 -10.60 20.60
C PRO A 252 3.23 -9.95 21.65
N GLU A 253 3.92 -10.74 22.47
CA GLU A 253 4.86 -10.24 23.49
C GLU A 253 6.10 -9.62 22.84
N GLU A 254 6.65 -10.24 21.78
CA GLU A 254 7.77 -9.69 21.00
C GLU A 254 7.37 -8.42 20.26
N ALA A 255 6.15 -8.37 19.66
CA ALA A 255 5.64 -7.16 19.04
C ALA A 255 5.49 -6.02 20.06
N GLY A 256 5.02 -6.32 21.27
CA GLY A 256 4.97 -5.35 22.36
C GLY A 256 6.34 -4.83 22.77
N GLU A 257 7.39 -5.66 22.75
CA GLU A 257 8.77 -5.22 22.95
C GLU A 257 9.24 -4.28 21.83
N VAL A 258 8.96 -4.64 20.56
CA VAL A 258 9.23 -3.76 19.42
C VAL A 258 8.58 -2.40 19.61
N PHE A 259 7.28 -2.36 19.93
CA PHE A 259 6.55 -1.10 20.15
C PHE A 259 7.11 -0.28 21.33
N THR A 260 7.50 -0.94 22.40
CA THR A 260 8.12 -0.29 23.57
C THR A 260 9.45 0.37 23.21
N ARG A 261 10.22 -0.21 22.31
CA ARG A 261 11.51 0.31 21.85
C ARG A 261 11.39 1.37 20.75
N VAL A 262 10.45 1.20 19.81
CA VAL A 262 10.18 2.15 18.72
C VAL A 262 9.44 3.39 19.23
N LYS A 263 8.49 3.21 20.17
CA LYS A 263 7.63 4.27 20.73
C LYS A 263 6.84 5.05 19.68
N PRO A 264 6.11 4.37 18.78
CA PRO A 264 5.27 5.07 17.80
C PRO A 264 4.15 5.82 18.52
N ARG A 265 3.60 6.87 17.88
CA ARG A 265 2.37 7.54 18.37
C ARG A 265 1.18 6.60 18.34
N LEU A 266 1.18 5.63 17.38
CA LEU A 266 0.21 4.54 17.30
C LEU A 266 0.88 3.28 16.75
N ALA A 267 0.78 2.17 17.48
CA ALA A 267 1.05 0.83 16.98
C ALA A 267 -0.25 0.21 16.42
N VAL A 268 -0.18 -0.46 15.28
CA VAL A 268 -1.34 -1.06 14.61
C VAL A 268 -0.97 -2.44 14.10
N TYR A 269 -1.84 -3.41 14.25
CA TYR A 269 -1.63 -4.73 13.68
C TYR A 269 -2.18 -4.85 12.25
N SER A 270 -1.43 -5.54 11.41
CA SER A 270 -1.81 -6.07 10.11
C SER A 270 -1.24 -7.48 9.96
N HIS A 271 -1.65 -8.26 8.97
CA HIS A 271 -1.27 -9.68 8.85
C HIS A 271 -1.47 -10.44 10.17
N ALA A 272 -2.62 -10.23 10.80
CA ALA A 272 -2.89 -10.64 12.16
C ALA A 272 -4.33 -11.16 12.29
N PRO A 273 -4.60 -12.14 13.16
CA PRO A 273 -5.97 -12.51 13.43
C PRO A 273 -6.72 -11.36 14.11
N ASN A 274 -7.99 -11.19 13.76
CA ASN A 274 -8.89 -10.34 14.53
C ASN A 274 -9.13 -10.96 15.90
N GLY A 275 -8.95 -10.18 16.97
CA GLY A 275 -9.33 -10.65 18.31
C GLY A 275 -8.58 -9.96 19.45
N GLU A 276 -9.23 -9.99 20.61
CA GLU A 276 -8.71 -9.42 21.83
C GLU A 276 -7.50 -10.19 22.41
N SER A 277 -7.33 -11.48 22.03
CA SER A 277 -6.25 -12.33 22.52
C SER A 277 -4.88 -11.70 22.23
N VAL A 278 -4.64 -11.30 20.98
CA VAL A 278 -3.37 -10.68 20.56
C VAL A 278 -3.13 -9.38 21.31
N ILE A 279 -4.15 -8.53 21.43
CA ILE A 279 -4.05 -7.26 22.19
C ILE A 279 -3.71 -7.52 23.66
N THR A 280 -4.41 -8.45 24.30
CA THR A 280 -4.18 -8.80 25.72
C THR A 280 -2.76 -9.31 25.95
N GLN A 281 -2.24 -10.15 25.07
CA GLN A 281 -0.87 -10.67 25.17
C GLN A 281 0.16 -9.56 24.95
N THR A 282 -0.03 -8.68 23.96
CA THR A 282 0.84 -7.53 23.71
C THR A 282 0.91 -6.58 24.90
N ARG A 283 -0.22 -6.41 25.61
CA ARG A 283 -0.30 -5.54 26.80
C ARG A 283 0.61 -5.98 27.95
N LYS A 284 1.16 -7.19 27.93
CA LYS A 284 2.15 -7.65 28.89
C LYS A 284 3.49 -6.89 28.76
N THR A 285 3.81 -6.42 27.55
CA THR A 285 5.10 -5.78 27.20
C THR A 285 4.97 -4.36 26.65
N TYR A 286 3.74 -3.90 26.33
CA TYR A 286 3.49 -2.57 25.77
C TYR A 286 2.26 -1.89 26.36
N ALA A 287 2.44 -0.69 26.93
CA ALA A 287 1.37 0.12 27.51
C ALA A 287 0.91 1.31 26.62
N GLY A 288 1.57 1.53 25.49
CA GLY A 288 1.28 2.68 24.60
C GLY A 288 0.02 2.50 23.72
N PRO A 289 -0.29 3.47 22.85
CA PRO A 289 -1.43 3.40 21.94
C PRO A 289 -1.32 2.21 20.98
N LEU A 290 -2.35 1.34 20.97
CA LEU A 290 -2.39 0.11 20.18
C LEU A 290 -3.77 -0.10 19.58
N GLN A 291 -3.81 -0.37 18.27
CA GLN A 291 -4.98 -0.72 17.49
C GLN A 291 -4.86 -2.16 16.96
N GLY A 292 -5.94 -2.93 17.06
CA GLY A 292 -6.01 -4.26 16.45
C GLY A 292 -6.14 -4.21 14.93
N SER A 293 -5.94 -5.35 14.28
CA SER A 293 -6.12 -5.50 12.84
C SER A 293 -7.58 -5.39 12.43
N GLU A 294 -7.86 -4.58 11.43
CA GLU A 294 -9.20 -4.43 10.86
C GLU A 294 -9.10 -4.02 9.39
N ASP A 295 -9.80 -4.72 8.51
CA ASP A 295 -9.86 -4.36 7.10
C ASP A 295 -10.54 -3.01 6.90
N MET A 296 -9.99 -2.20 6.00
CA MET A 296 -10.42 -0.84 5.65
C MET A 296 -10.27 0.18 6.79
N LEU A 297 -9.54 -0.16 7.86
CA LEU A 297 -9.16 0.81 8.88
C LEU A 297 -8.36 1.94 8.24
N THR A 298 -8.77 3.18 8.48
CA THR A 298 -8.10 4.38 7.98
C THR A 298 -7.41 5.11 9.12
N ILE A 299 -6.15 5.50 8.92
CA ILE A 299 -5.34 6.24 9.88
C ILE A 299 -4.86 7.50 9.20
N GLU A 300 -5.27 8.66 9.71
CA GLU A 300 -4.79 9.97 9.25
C GLU A 300 -3.69 10.46 10.19
N ILE A 301 -2.53 10.78 9.62
CA ILE A 301 -1.33 11.19 10.35
C ILE A 301 -1.07 12.66 10.06
N GLY A 302 -1.25 13.49 11.07
CA GLY A 302 -1.00 14.93 11.08
C GLY A 302 -0.54 15.35 12.47
N GLU A 303 -0.94 16.54 12.94
CA GLU A 303 -0.70 16.96 14.33
C GLU A 303 -1.20 15.91 15.34
N LYS A 304 -2.32 15.24 15.00
CA LYS A 304 -2.84 14.06 15.70
C LYS A 304 -2.78 12.85 14.79
N VAL A 305 -2.90 11.67 15.39
CA VAL A 305 -3.12 10.42 14.68
C VAL A 305 -4.58 10.03 14.94
N ASP A 306 -5.39 10.13 13.90
CA ASP A 306 -6.82 9.86 13.96
C ASP A 306 -7.12 8.52 13.29
N VAL A 307 -7.88 7.67 13.98
CA VAL A 307 -8.30 6.35 13.48
C VAL A 307 -9.77 6.39 13.12
N ARG A 308 -10.11 5.90 11.94
CA ARG A 308 -11.49 5.79 11.46
C ARG A 308 -11.78 4.35 11.03
N HIS A 309 -12.85 3.79 11.58
CA HIS A 309 -13.38 2.50 11.21
C HIS A 309 -14.27 2.64 9.97
N PHE A 310 -14.23 1.65 9.09
CA PHE A 310 -15.09 1.65 7.91
C PHE A 310 -16.54 1.36 8.32
N ALA A 311 -17.45 2.28 8.02
CA ALA A 311 -18.88 2.06 8.22
C ALA A 311 -19.38 1.04 7.18
N ARG A 312 -19.82 -0.12 7.64
CA ARG A 312 -20.41 -1.18 6.79
C ARG A 312 -21.80 -0.82 6.33
#